data_26e722ac7ab09b1d1b11b705573e8141
#
_entry.id   26e722ac7ab09b1d1b11b705573e8141
#
_cell.length_a   1.000
_cell.length_b   1.000
_cell.length_c   1.000
_cell.angle_alpha   90.00
_cell.angle_beta   90.00
_cell.angle_gamma   90.00
#
_symmetry.space_group_name_H-M   'P 1'
#
loop_
_entity.id
_entity.type
_entity.pdbx_description
1 polymer ?
#
loop_
_entity_poly.entity_id
_entity_poly.type
_entity_poly.pdbx_seq_one_letter_code
_entity_poly.pdbx_strand_id
1 'polypeptide(L)'
;AEAEQPNLMEKAFDMHYAWEFHHLLNDISKGHKNLSDLDNYLAKMDTVLAADDINMNFITNHDENSWAGTLEERMPGRKEIFTALTYTLPGMPLIYSGQEYDLNHRLKFFEKDSFPKTKGAYFELLKKLGALKKSHPALNGGKSAAAYKRLNTDNSSIFAFKRGKSGREICFVGNFSNETQQVQVGYGKLYTDYLNGTTIYQESAPIELAPWGFKIIIE
;
A
#
# COMPACT_ATOMS: atom_id res chain seq x y z
N ALA A 1 -8.67 4.42 17.10
CA ALA A 1 -10.13 4.53 16.98
C ALA A 1 -10.64 3.57 15.89
N GLU A 2 -11.91 3.21 15.94
CA GLU A 2 -12.52 2.27 14.99
C GLU A 2 -12.75 2.87 13.60
N ALA A 3 -12.93 4.16 13.51
CA ALA A 3 -13.19 4.84 12.24
C ALA A 3 -12.51 6.21 12.20
N GLU A 4 -12.53 6.83 11.01
CA GLU A 4 -12.01 8.16 10.75
C GLU A 4 -12.84 9.23 11.48
N GLN A 5 -12.60 9.40 12.77
CA GLN A 5 -13.28 10.37 13.61
C GLN A 5 -12.27 11.38 14.20
N PRO A 6 -12.09 12.54 13.59
CA PRO A 6 -11.09 13.53 14.02
C PRO A 6 -11.18 13.91 15.49
N ASN A 7 -12.40 14.04 16.04
CA ASN A 7 -12.59 14.38 17.45
C ASN A 7 -12.02 13.36 18.44
N LEU A 8 -11.98 12.08 18.06
CA LEU A 8 -11.38 11.03 18.88
C LEU A 8 -9.86 11.03 18.75
N MET A 9 -9.34 11.39 17.58
CA MET A 9 -7.91 11.45 17.30
C MET A 9 -7.24 12.60 18.08
N GLU A 10 -7.94 13.72 18.25
CA GLU A 10 -7.38 14.91 18.92
C GLU A 10 -6.92 14.65 20.37
N LYS A 11 -7.62 13.79 21.11
CA LYS A 11 -7.40 13.64 22.56
C LYS A 11 -7.27 12.22 23.09
N ALA A 12 -7.70 11.22 22.32
CA ALA A 12 -7.87 9.87 22.86
C ALA A 12 -7.08 8.80 22.11
N PHE A 13 -6.80 8.96 20.82
CA PHE A 13 -6.15 7.96 20.00
C PHE A 13 -5.10 8.57 19.10
N ASP A 14 -4.02 7.84 18.86
CA ASP A 14 -2.96 8.21 17.90
C ASP A 14 -3.21 7.61 16.52
N MET A 15 -4.14 6.63 16.42
CA MET A 15 -4.36 5.83 15.22
C MET A 15 -5.82 5.41 15.09
N HIS A 16 -6.30 5.32 13.85
CA HIS A 16 -7.63 4.78 13.55
C HIS A 16 -7.58 3.78 12.39
N TYR A 17 -8.56 2.88 12.33
CA TYR A 17 -8.73 1.98 11.18
C TYR A 17 -9.12 2.76 9.93
N ALA A 18 -8.38 2.57 8.85
CA ALA A 18 -8.66 3.20 7.56
C ALA A 18 -9.71 2.40 6.77
N TRP A 19 -10.94 2.33 7.28
CA TRP A 19 -12.03 1.55 6.68
C TRP A 19 -12.41 2.05 5.30
N GLU A 20 -12.50 3.35 5.11
CA GLU A 20 -12.80 3.93 3.78
C GLU A 20 -11.73 3.53 2.76
N PHE A 21 -10.45 3.58 3.15
CA PHE A 21 -9.35 3.11 2.30
C PHE A 21 -9.44 1.61 1.99
N HIS A 22 -9.73 0.80 2.99
CA HIS A 22 -9.90 -0.65 2.82
C HIS A 22 -11.02 -0.97 1.81
N HIS A 23 -12.19 -0.36 1.95
CA HIS A 23 -13.31 -0.55 1.01
C HIS A 23 -12.95 -0.08 -0.39
N LEU A 24 -12.28 1.08 -0.50
CA LEU A 24 -11.83 1.63 -1.77
C LEU A 24 -10.86 0.68 -2.51
N LEU A 25 -9.89 0.08 -1.81
CA LEU A 25 -8.97 -0.89 -2.41
C LEU A 25 -9.71 -2.14 -2.92
N ASN A 26 -10.69 -2.64 -2.17
CA ASN A 26 -11.54 -3.74 -2.62
C ASN A 26 -12.35 -3.37 -3.87
N ASP A 27 -12.92 -2.16 -3.92
CA ASP A 27 -13.69 -1.68 -5.06
C ASP A 27 -12.81 -1.45 -6.30
N ILE A 28 -11.61 -0.94 -6.14
CA ILE A 28 -10.63 -0.83 -7.24
C ILE A 28 -10.27 -2.23 -7.75
N SER A 29 -10.02 -3.19 -6.85
CA SER A 29 -9.74 -4.57 -7.24
C SER A 29 -10.87 -5.19 -8.07
N LYS A 30 -12.12 -4.87 -7.77
CA LYS A 30 -13.31 -5.35 -8.48
C LYS A 30 -13.66 -4.53 -9.72
N GLY A 31 -13.00 -3.41 -9.97
CA GLY A 31 -13.30 -2.49 -11.06
C GLY A 31 -14.54 -1.61 -10.84
N HIS A 32 -15.03 -1.52 -9.61
CA HIS A 32 -16.16 -0.63 -9.24
C HIS A 32 -15.69 0.81 -9.03
N LYS A 33 -14.43 1.00 -8.72
CA LYS A 33 -13.74 2.27 -8.51
C LYS A 33 -12.43 2.30 -9.29
N ASN A 34 -11.82 3.46 -9.39
CA ASN A 34 -10.60 3.68 -10.17
C ASN A 34 -9.56 4.51 -9.40
N LEU A 35 -8.43 4.82 -10.04
CA LEU A 35 -7.34 5.56 -9.41
C LEU A 35 -7.69 7.02 -9.09
N SER A 36 -8.66 7.64 -9.78
CA SER A 36 -9.13 8.98 -9.42
C SER A 36 -9.89 8.96 -8.09
N ASP A 37 -10.60 7.87 -7.77
CA ASP A 37 -11.23 7.71 -6.46
C ASP A 37 -10.17 7.61 -5.36
N LEU A 38 -9.02 6.93 -5.64
CA LEU A 38 -7.90 6.88 -4.71
C LEU A 38 -7.24 8.24 -4.52
N ASP A 39 -7.04 9.00 -5.60
CA ASP A 39 -6.51 10.36 -5.53
C ASP A 39 -7.45 11.27 -4.69
N ASN A 40 -8.77 11.17 -4.89
CA ASN A 40 -9.76 11.92 -4.12
C ASN A 40 -9.75 11.54 -2.63
N TYR A 41 -9.64 10.24 -2.31
CA TYR A 41 -9.50 9.79 -0.93
C TYR A 41 -8.26 10.37 -0.26
N LEU A 42 -7.10 10.31 -0.90
CA LEU A 42 -5.86 10.84 -0.34
C LEU A 42 -5.91 12.35 -0.14
N ALA A 43 -6.47 13.09 -1.09
CA ALA A 43 -6.69 14.53 -0.95
C ALA A 43 -7.65 14.87 0.21
N LYS A 44 -8.72 14.09 0.40
CA LYS A 44 -9.63 14.21 1.54
C LYS A 44 -8.90 13.99 2.86
N MET A 45 -8.09 12.92 2.97
CA MET A 45 -7.35 12.61 4.20
C MET A 45 -6.36 13.72 4.58
N ASP A 46 -5.71 14.34 3.61
CA ASP A 46 -4.80 15.48 3.82
C ASP A 46 -5.50 16.72 4.43
N THR A 47 -6.82 16.81 4.27
CA THR A 47 -7.62 17.91 4.82
C THR A 47 -8.35 17.57 6.12
N VAL A 48 -8.64 16.30 6.37
CA VAL A 48 -9.47 15.85 7.50
C VAL A 48 -8.61 15.47 8.70
N LEU A 49 -7.44 14.88 8.46
CA LEU A 49 -6.54 14.41 9.51
C LEU A 49 -5.54 15.48 9.92
N ALA A 50 -5.23 15.52 11.21
CA ALA A 50 -4.10 16.30 11.69
C ALA A 50 -2.76 15.66 11.25
N ALA A 51 -1.69 16.46 11.27
CA ALA A 51 -0.37 16.04 10.77
C ALA A 51 0.23 14.85 11.53
N ASP A 52 -0.21 14.60 12.76
CA ASP A 52 0.24 13.51 13.61
C ASP A 52 -0.74 12.32 13.71
N ASP A 53 -1.91 12.43 13.10
CA ASP A 53 -2.86 11.33 13.02
C ASP A 53 -2.31 10.20 12.12
N ILE A 54 -2.61 8.96 12.49
CA ILE A 54 -2.11 7.80 11.76
C ILE A 54 -3.27 6.95 11.25
N ASN A 55 -3.37 6.82 9.94
CA ASN A 55 -4.20 5.82 9.28
C ASN A 55 -3.60 4.44 9.48
N MET A 56 -4.34 3.50 10.04
CA MET A 56 -3.97 2.09 10.05
C MET A 56 -4.48 1.45 8.77
N ASN A 57 -3.59 1.35 7.78
CA ASN A 57 -3.88 0.85 6.44
C ASN A 57 -3.91 -0.69 6.43
N PHE A 58 -4.94 -1.28 5.86
CA PHE A 58 -5.07 -2.74 5.79
C PHE A 58 -5.84 -3.19 4.55
N ILE A 59 -5.60 -4.43 4.14
CA ILE A 59 -6.35 -5.12 3.09
C ILE A 59 -7.16 -6.28 3.67
N THR A 60 -6.88 -6.69 4.90
CA THR A 60 -7.65 -7.68 5.66
C THR A 60 -7.47 -7.47 7.14
N ASN A 61 -8.44 -7.92 7.93
CA ASN A 61 -8.40 -7.98 9.39
C ASN A 61 -9.26 -9.16 9.86
N HIS A 62 -9.53 -9.25 11.17
CA HIS A 62 -10.31 -10.34 11.75
C HIS A 62 -11.76 -10.38 11.25
N ASP A 63 -12.39 -9.23 11.02
CA ASP A 63 -13.74 -9.16 10.48
C ASP A 63 -13.75 -9.52 8.99
N GLU A 64 -12.91 -8.87 8.20
CA GLU A 64 -12.88 -9.01 6.76
C GLU A 64 -12.51 -10.43 6.32
N ASN A 65 -11.52 -11.05 6.98
CA ASN A 65 -11.16 -12.42 6.65
C ASN A 65 -12.31 -13.40 6.92
N SER A 66 -13.00 -13.26 8.04
CA SER A 66 -14.03 -14.21 8.46
C SER A 66 -15.35 -13.97 7.72
N TRP A 67 -15.75 -12.71 7.54
CA TRP A 67 -17.08 -12.36 7.03
C TRP A 67 -17.10 -12.02 5.54
N ALA A 68 -16.13 -11.23 5.07
CA ALA A 68 -16.09 -10.77 3.67
C ALA A 68 -15.33 -11.74 2.75
N GLY A 69 -14.36 -12.48 3.28
CA GLY A 69 -13.60 -13.45 2.52
C GLY A 69 -12.09 -13.29 2.60
N THR A 70 -11.38 -14.30 2.12
CA THR A 70 -9.91 -14.30 2.03
C THR A 70 -9.41 -13.24 1.04
N LEU A 71 -8.12 -12.95 1.06
CA LEU A 71 -7.52 -12.05 0.06
C LEU A 71 -7.63 -12.61 -1.35
N GLU A 72 -7.52 -13.93 -1.51
CA GLU A 72 -7.69 -14.57 -2.82
C GLU A 72 -9.11 -14.45 -3.36
N GLU A 73 -10.13 -14.53 -2.49
CA GLU A 73 -11.53 -14.32 -2.89
C GLU A 73 -11.83 -12.87 -3.27
N ARG A 74 -11.21 -11.89 -2.58
CA ARG A 74 -11.52 -10.46 -2.75
C ARG A 74 -10.62 -9.73 -3.74
N MET A 75 -9.36 -10.17 -3.86
CA MET A 75 -8.31 -9.53 -4.67
C MET A 75 -7.48 -10.57 -5.43
N PRO A 76 -8.09 -11.47 -6.23
CA PRO A 76 -7.37 -12.57 -6.87
C PRO A 76 -6.26 -12.06 -7.79
N GLY A 77 -5.01 -12.49 -7.54
CA GLY A 77 -3.83 -12.09 -8.29
C GLY A 77 -3.43 -10.60 -8.18
N ARG A 78 -3.96 -9.88 -7.15
CA ARG A 78 -3.75 -8.41 -7.01
C ARG A 78 -3.33 -7.99 -5.61
N LYS A 79 -3.35 -8.89 -4.64
CA LYS A 79 -3.08 -8.62 -3.22
C LYS A 79 -1.70 -7.98 -2.98
N GLU A 80 -0.70 -8.31 -3.77
CA GLU A 80 0.67 -7.84 -3.60
C GLU A 80 0.78 -6.32 -3.80
N ILE A 81 0.19 -5.78 -4.86
CA ILE A 81 0.22 -4.33 -5.13
C ILE A 81 -0.56 -3.55 -4.08
N PHE A 82 -1.73 -4.06 -3.65
CA PHE A 82 -2.50 -3.42 -2.59
C PHE A 82 -1.79 -3.50 -1.23
N THR A 83 -1.14 -4.62 -0.93
CA THR A 83 -0.27 -4.74 0.24
C THR A 83 0.85 -3.70 0.20
N ALA A 84 1.53 -3.56 -0.92
CA ALA A 84 2.60 -2.56 -1.06
C ALA A 84 2.10 -1.13 -0.82
N LEU A 85 0.87 -0.80 -1.24
CA LEU A 85 0.25 0.49 -0.94
C LEU A 85 0.06 0.71 0.56
N THR A 86 -0.35 -0.31 1.34
CA THR A 86 -0.53 -0.14 2.79
C THR A 86 0.76 0.23 3.51
N TYR A 87 1.91 -0.19 2.98
CA TYR A 87 3.24 0.12 3.53
C TYR A 87 3.79 1.45 3.05
N THR A 88 3.51 1.83 1.80
CA THR A 88 4.17 2.96 1.14
C THR A 88 3.38 4.26 1.19
N LEU A 89 2.05 4.22 1.25
CA LEU A 89 1.21 5.39 1.49
C LEU A 89 1.38 5.92 2.92
N PRO A 90 0.97 7.18 3.20
CA PRO A 90 0.92 7.69 4.57
C PRO A 90 0.10 6.79 5.49
N GLY A 91 0.60 6.53 6.69
CA GLY A 91 -0.04 5.68 7.68
C GLY A 91 0.83 4.52 8.17
N MET A 92 0.20 3.56 8.82
CA MET A 92 0.81 2.36 9.39
C MET A 92 0.13 1.11 8.83
N PRO A 93 0.86 0.12 8.27
CA PRO A 93 0.24 -1.11 7.80
C PRO A 93 -0.18 -2.01 8.97
N LEU A 94 -1.34 -2.65 8.82
CA LEU A 94 -1.78 -3.76 9.66
C LEU A 94 -1.64 -5.07 8.88
N ILE A 95 -1.07 -6.08 9.51
CA ILE A 95 -1.03 -7.47 9.03
C ILE A 95 -1.92 -8.30 9.94
N TYR A 96 -2.92 -8.96 9.37
CA TYR A 96 -3.76 -9.90 10.10
C TYR A 96 -3.12 -11.30 10.15
N SER A 97 -3.44 -12.04 11.21
CA SER A 97 -2.93 -13.41 11.44
C SER A 97 -3.12 -14.32 10.23
N GLY A 98 -2.05 -14.91 9.76
CA GLY A 98 -2.04 -15.80 8.59
C GLY A 98 -1.81 -15.09 7.26
N GLN A 99 -1.99 -13.77 7.18
CA GLN A 99 -1.71 -13.01 5.96
C GLN A 99 -0.26 -13.22 5.52
N GLU A 100 0.68 -13.27 6.45
CA GLU A 100 2.10 -13.50 6.18
C GLU A 100 2.41 -14.89 5.58
N TYR A 101 1.49 -15.83 5.72
CA TYR A 101 1.60 -17.17 5.14
C TYR A 101 0.74 -17.36 3.88
N ASP A 102 0.21 -16.26 3.36
CA ASP A 102 -0.68 -16.29 2.19
C ASP A 102 -1.94 -17.13 2.42
N LEU A 103 -2.51 -17.01 3.61
CA LEU A 103 -3.61 -17.85 4.06
C LEU A 103 -4.86 -17.65 3.22
N ASN A 104 -5.25 -18.71 2.48
CA ASN A 104 -6.51 -18.77 1.76
C ASN A 104 -7.54 -19.60 2.54
N HIS A 105 -7.82 -19.17 3.77
CA HIS A 105 -8.79 -19.77 4.68
C HIS A 105 -9.47 -18.70 5.49
N ARG A 106 -10.81 -18.73 5.56
CA ARG A 106 -11.59 -17.85 6.42
C ARG A 106 -11.51 -18.39 7.84
N LEU A 107 -10.81 -17.66 8.71
CA LEU A 107 -10.67 -18.05 10.11
C LEU A 107 -12.03 -17.98 10.82
N LYS A 108 -12.27 -18.94 11.68
CA LYS A 108 -13.47 -18.97 12.53
C LYS A 108 -13.44 -17.80 13.50
N PHE A 109 -14.51 -17.01 13.51
CA PHE A 109 -14.53 -15.77 14.30
C PHE A 109 -14.67 -16.01 15.80
N PHE A 110 -15.52 -16.95 16.19
CA PHE A 110 -15.86 -17.21 17.60
C PHE A 110 -15.27 -18.53 18.14
N GLU A 111 -14.52 -19.26 17.36
CA GLU A 111 -13.98 -20.55 17.73
C GLU A 111 -12.47 -20.57 17.59
N LYS A 112 -11.83 -21.52 18.28
CA LYS A 112 -10.42 -21.80 18.04
C LYS A 112 -10.23 -22.33 16.63
N ASP A 113 -9.28 -21.75 15.91
CA ASP A 113 -8.89 -22.19 14.57
C ASP A 113 -7.37 -22.31 14.45
N SER A 114 -6.90 -22.93 13.40
CA SER A 114 -5.48 -23.09 13.12
C SER A 114 -5.23 -23.12 11.63
N PHE A 115 -4.04 -22.74 11.21
CA PHE A 115 -3.63 -22.72 9.80
C PHE A 115 -2.16 -23.13 9.64
N PRO A 116 -1.76 -23.62 8.46
CA PRO A 116 -0.36 -23.92 8.15
C PRO A 116 0.48 -22.63 8.14
N LYS A 117 1.67 -22.69 8.73
CA LYS A 117 2.62 -21.58 8.78
C LYS A 117 3.73 -21.76 7.74
N THR A 118 3.33 -21.88 6.48
CA THR A 118 4.24 -22.10 5.37
C THR A 118 4.71 -20.76 4.78
N LYS A 119 6.00 -20.50 4.87
CA LYS A 119 6.61 -19.30 4.31
C LYS A 119 6.79 -19.43 2.81
N GLY A 120 6.20 -18.52 2.06
CA GLY A 120 6.27 -18.44 0.60
C GLY A 120 6.73 -17.07 0.10
N ALA A 121 6.52 -16.82 -1.18
CA ALA A 121 6.88 -15.54 -1.81
C ALA A 121 6.22 -14.32 -1.14
N TYR A 122 4.98 -14.47 -0.71
CA TYR A 122 4.24 -13.39 -0.03
C TYR A 122 4.84 -13.07 1.35
N PHE A 123 5.34 -14.09 2.08
CA PHE A 123 6.09 -13.86 3.32
C PHE A 123 7.36 -13.02 3.08
N GLU A 124 8.12 -13.34 2.03
CA GLU A 124 9.33 -12.59 1.69
C GLU A 124 9.01 -11.16 1.23
N LEU A 125 7.89 -10.96 0.53
CA LEU A 125 7.40 -9.61 0.18
C LEU A 125 7.12 -8.80 1.46
N LEU A 126 6.31 -9.32 2.38
CA LEU A 126 5.99 -8.64 3.64
C LEU A 126 7.22 -8.35 4.49
N LYS A 127 8.17 -9.29 4.54
CA LYS A 127 9.46 -9.09 5.23
C LYS A 127 10.25 -7.92 4.64
N LYS A 128 10.35 -7.83 3.31
CA LYS A 128 11.02 -6.71 2.63
C LYS A 128 10.29 -5.39 2.87
N LEU A 129 8.97 -5.37 2.72
CA LEU A 129 8.16 -4.17 2.96
C LEU A 129 8.27 -3.70 4.42
N GLY A 130 8.25 -4.62 5.38
CA GLY A 130 8.44 -4.33 6.80
C GLY A 130 9.82 -3.76 7.11
N ALA A 131 10.87 -4.34 6.52
CA ALA A 131 12.23 -3.83 6.64
C ALA A 131 12.36 -2.41 6.07
N LEU A 132 11.80 -2.16 4.89
CA LEU A 132 11.77 -0.82 4.28
C LEU A 132 11.02 0.18 5.18
N LYS A 133 9.81 -0.18 5.64
CA LYS A 133 9.00 0.67 6.52
C LYS A 133 9.72 1.06 7.79
N LYS A 134 10.48 0.13 8.37
CA LYS A 134 11.23 0.35 9.61
C LYS A 134 12.48 1.20 9.40
N SER A 135 13.16 1.06 8.28
CA SER A 135 14.48 1.67 8.06
C SER A 135 14.45 2.97 7.27
N HIS A 136 13.46 3.17 6.40
CA HIS A 136 13.46 4.31 5.47
C HIS A 136 12.60 5.47 6.00
N PRO A 137 13.22 6.66 6.26
CA PRO A 137 12.52 7.80 6.88
C PRO A 137 11.37 8.36 6.03
N ALA A 138 11.39 8.16 4.72
CA ALA A 138 10.28 8.52 3.83
C ALA A 138 8.96 7.83 4.19
N LEU A 139 9.00 6.71 4.92
CA LEU A 139 7.82 5.94 5.31
C LEU A 139 7.38 6.18 6.75
N ASN A 140 8.02 7.09 7.47
CA ASN A 140 7.58 7.48 8.81
C ASN A 140 6.13 7.99 8.78
N GLY A 141 5.41 7.74 9.87
CA GLY A 141 4.07 8.27 10.13
C GLY A 141 4.05 9.22 11.32
N GLY A 142 2.85 9.74 11.64
CA GLY A 142 2.65 10.65 12.77
C GLY A 142 3.50 11.92 12.63
N LYS A 143 3.97 12.46 13.74
CA LYS A 143 4.78 13.70 13.81
C LYS A 143 6.04 13.70 12.93
N SER A 144 6.51 12.54 12.51
CA SER A 144 7.68 12.39 11.63
C SER A 144 7.30 12.04 10.19
N ALA A 145 6.02 12.14 9.84
CA ALA A 145 5.53 11.81 8.51
C ALA A 145 6.28 12.60 7.43
N ALA A 146 6.70 11.88 6.39
CA ALA A 146 7.32 12.49 5.23
C ALA A 146 6.24 12.94 4.24
N ALA A 147 6.53 14.02 3.51
CA ALA A 147 5.63 14.54 2.49
C ALA A 147 5.27 13.48 1.46
N TYR A 148 4.01 13.48 1.05
CA TYR A 148 3.48 12.72 -0.07
C TYR A 148 3.32 13.62 -1.29
N LYS A 149 3.68 13.13 -2.45
CA LYS A 149 3.48 13.83 -3.72
C LYS A 149 3.05 12.85 -4.80
N ARG A 150 1.83 13.00 -5.29
CA ARG A 150 1.35 12.29 -6.48
C ARG A 150 2.19 12.69 -7.69
N LEU A 151 2.59 11.72 -8.50
CA LEU A 151 3.27 11.97 -9.79
C LEU A 151 2.25 11.87 -10.90
N ASN A 152 2.21 12.90 -11.75
CA ASN A 152 1.41 12.84 -12.96
C ASN A 152 2.04 11.83 -13.93
N THR A 153 1.22 10.94 -14.45
CA THR A 153 1.54 10.02 -15.54
C THR A 153 0.44 10.18 -16.60
N ASP A 154 0.80 10.26 -17.85
CA ASP A 154 -0.19 10.36 -18.96
C ASP A 154 -0.97 9.04 -19.18
N ASN A 155 -0.96 8.16 -18.19
CA ASN A 155 -1.60 6.84 -18.21
C ASN A 155 -2.50 6.67 -16.98
N SER A 156 -3.81 6.62 -17.18
CA SER A 156 -4.81 6.49 -16.13
C SER A 156 -4.77 5.14 -15.40
N SER A 157 -4.08 4.14 -15.93
CA SER A 157 -3.88 2.84 -15.27
C SER A 157 -2.67 2.83 -14.33
N ILE A 158 -1.87 3.89 -14.34
CA ILE A 158 -0.66 3.99 -13.52
C ILE A 158 -0.89 4.86 -12.29
N PHE A 159 -0.59 4.31 -11.14
CA PHE A 159 -0.52 5.07 -9.90
C PHE A 159 0.94 5.23 -9.48
N ALA A 160 1.43 6.45 -9.45
CA ALA A 160 2.79 6.73 -9.05
C ALA A 160 2.86 7.91 -8.08
N PHE A 161 3.69 7.81 -7.06
CA PHE A 161 3.91 8.88 -6.08
C PHE A 161 5.31 8.81 -5.48
N LYS A 162 5.74 9.93 -4.92
CA LYS A 162 6.94 10.04 -4.09
C LYS A 162 6.59 10.29 -2.64
N ARG A 163 7.45 9.79 -1.77
CA ARG A 163 7.47 10.18 -0.36
C ARG A 163 8.90 10.48 0.07
N GLY A 164 9.04 11.45 0.95
CA GLY A 164 10.33 11.78 1.56
C GLY A 164 10.80 13.20 1.29
N LYS A 165 12.09 13.37 1.47
CA LYS A 165 12.82 14.62 1.18
C LYS A 165 13.93 14.30 0.19
N SER A 166 14.37 15.30 -0.60
CA SER A 166 15.45 15.15 -1.58
C SER A 166 16.66 14.43 -1.01
N GLY A 167 17.15 13.41 -1.70
CA GLY A 167 18.24 12.53 -1.28
C GLY A 167 17.83 11.41 -0.30
N ARG A 168 16.55 11.33 0.09
CA ARG A 168 15.98 10.26 0.92
C ARG A 168 14.52 10.03 0.56
N GLU A 169 14.27 9.82 -0.72
CA GLU A 169 12.93 9.60 -1.26
C GLU A 169 12.71 8.14 -1.61
N ILE A 170 11.45 7.73 -1.51
CA ILE A 170 10.95 6.55 -2.21
C ILE A 170 10.00 6.97 -3.32
N CYS A 171 9.94 6.19 -4.38
CA CYS A 171 8.87 6.27 -5.35
C CYS A 171 8.18 4.92 -5.47
N PHE A 172 6.87 4.94 -5.39
CA PHE A 172 6.03 3.83 -5.78
C PHE A 172 5.52 4.06 -7.19
N VAL A 173 5.56 3.02 -8.02
CA VAL A 173 4.96 3.01 -9.36
C VAL A 173 4.23 1.70 -9.54
N GLY A 174 2.93 1.73 -9.79
CA GLY A 174 2.09 0.54 -9.93
C GLY A 174 1.15 0.61 -11.11
N ASN A 175 0.97 -0.54 -11.76
CA ASN A 175 0.03 -0.76 -12.85
C ASN A 175 -1.25 -1.39 -12.30
N PHE A 176 -2.37 -0.67 -12.39
CA PHE A 176 -3.68 -1.10 -11.92
C PHE A 176 -4.58 -1.55 -13.09
N SER A 177 -4.00 -2.28 -14.04
CA SER A 177 -4.72 -2.84 -15.18
C SER A 177 -4.34 -4.29 -15.44
N ASN A 178 -5.11 -4.96 -16.30
CA ASN A 178 -4.87 -6.33 -16.74
C ASN A 178 -3.91 -6.41 -17.96
N GLU A 179 -3.32 -5.29 -18.37
CA GLU A 179 -2.40 -5.21 -19.50
C GLU A 179 -1.03 -4.74 -19.05
N THR A 180 0.01 -5.15 -19.75
CA THR A 180 1.36 -4.62 -19.54
C THR A 180 1.38 -3.13 -19.89
N GLN A 181 1.93 -2.32 -19.01
CA GLN A 181 2.04 -0.87 -19.18
C GLN A 181 3.49 -0.43 -19.20
N GLN A 182 3.76 0.63 -19.93
CA GLN A 182 5.03 1.34 -19.88
C GLN A 182 4.83 2.74 -19.31
N VAL A 183 5.69 3.14 -18.39
CA VAL A 183 5.60 4.45 -17.74
C VAL A 183 6.96 5.10 -17.62
N GLN A 184 7.01 6.38 -17.90
CA GLN A 184 8.18 7.20 -17.64
C GLN A 184 7.89 8.07 -16.41
N VAL A 185 8.67 7.87 -15.35
CA VAL A 185 8.58 8.68 -14.13
C VAL A 185 9.86 9.51 -14.05
N GLY A 186 9.75 10.83 -14.16
CA GLY A 186 10.87 11.77 -14.28
C GLY A 186 11.80 11.80 -13.05
N TYR A 187 12.91 11.07 -13.14
CA TYR A 187 14.01 11.09 -12.19
C TYR A 187 15.34 11.27 -12.94
N GLY A 188 16.11 12.27 -12.65
CA GLY A 188 17.39 12.51 -13.29
C GLY A 188 18.58 11.80 -12.63
N LYS A 189 18.41 10.59 -12.06
CA LYS A 189 19.47 9.88 -11.31
C LYS A 189 19.31 8.36 -11.41
N LEU A 190 20.35 7.64 -11.00
CA LEU A 190 20.35 6.19 -10.78
C LEU A 190 19.51 5.84 -9.55
N TYR A 191 18.65 4.83 -9.70
CA TYR A 191 17.79 4.32 -8.64
C TYR A 191 17.84 2.81 -8.56
N THR A 192 17.48 2.28 -7.40
CA THR A 192 17.37 0.85 -7.16
C THR A 192 15.91 0.46 -7.00
N ASP A 193 15.46 -0.56 -7.75
CA ASP A 193 14.23 -1.29 -7.44
C ASP A 193 14.47 -2.05 -6.15
N TYR A 194 13.89 -1.58 -5.06
CA TYR A 194 14.14 -2.10 -3.72
C TYR A 194 13.83 -3.60 -3.59
N LEU A 195 12.76 -4.07 -4.23
CA LEU A 195 12.33 -5.46 -4.07
C LEU A 195 13.26 -6.45 -4.79
N ASN A 196 13.84 -6.04 -5.89
CA ASN A 196 14.65 -6.91 -6.76
C ASN A 196 16.15 -6.58 -6.70
N GLY A 197 16.54 -5.45 -6.12
CA GLY A 197 17.93 -5.00 -6.07
C GLY A 197 18.47 -4.57 -7.44
N THR A 198 17.60 -4.37 -8.43
CA THR A 198 18.02 -4.01 -9.79
C THR A 198 18.18 -2.51 -9.91
N THR A 199 19.32 -2.06 -10.41
CA THR A 199 19.54 -0.64 -10.72
C THR A 199 18.72 -0.23 -11.95
N ILE A 200 17.99 0.87 -11.82
CA ILE A 200 17.16 1.44 -12.88
C ILE A 200 17.86 2.69 -13.41
N TYR A 201 18.18 2.70 -14.70
CA TYR A 201 18.70 3.87 -15.41
C TYR A 201 17.54 4.59 -16.08
N GLN A 202 17.28 5.82 -15.70
CA GLN A 202 16.04 6.46 -16.06
C GLN A 202 16.10 7.45 -17.24
N GLU A 203 17.26 7.78 -17.73
CA GLU A 203 17.35 8.75 -18.84
C GLU A 203 16.95 8.19 -20.21
N SER A 204 16.76 6.87 -20.35
CA SER A 204 16.66 6.28 -21.69
C SER A 204 15.56 5.24 -21.93
N ALA A 205 14.90 4.71 -20.93
CA ALA A 205 13.87 3.69 -21.16
C ALA A 205 12.70 3.81 -20.19
N PRO A 206 11.45 3.68 -20.67
CA PRO A 206 10.29 3.57 -19.78
C PRO A 206 10.39 2.32 -18.91
N ILE A 207 9.80 2.40 -17.72
CA ILE A 207 9.64 1.25 -16.82
C ILE A 207 8.47 0.41 -17.35
N GLU A 208 8.73 -0.86 -17.64
CA GLU A 208 7.69 -1.82 -17.96
C GLU A 208 7.15 -2.45 -16.68
N LEU A 209 5.82 -2.50 -16.56
CA LEU A 209 5.07 -3.09 -15.47
C LEU A 209 4.08 -4.12 -16.01
N ALA A 210 4.23 -5.35 -15.60
CA ALA A 210 3.26 -6.40 -15.87
C ALA A 210 1.86 -6.03 -15.31
N PRO A 211 0.78 -6.72 -15.71
CA PRO A 211 -0.53 -6.56 -15.11
C PRO A 211 -0.46 -6.64 -13.57
N TRP A 212 -1.01 -5.64 -12.88
CA TRP A 212 -0.99 -5.50 -11.41
C TRP A 212 0.42 -5.53 -10.80
N GLY A 213 1.43 -5.31 -11.63
CA GLY A 213 2.83 -5.21 -11.22
C GLY A 213 3.17 -3.84 -10.66
N PHE A 214 4.20 -3.80 -9.81
CA PHE A 214 4.66 -2.53 -9.22
C PHE A 214 6.16 -2.56 -8.95
N LYS A 215 6.71 -1.37 -8.73
CA LYS A 215 8.08 -1.17 -8.25
C LYS A 215 8.09 -0.17 -7.09
N ILE A 216 9.01 -0.40 -6.16
CA ILE A 216 9.37 0.55 -5.12
C ILE A 216 10.80 0.97 -5.38
N ILE A 217 10.97 2.21 -5.75
CA ILE A 217 12.24 2.77 -6.20
C ILE A 217 12.81 3.60 -5.06
N ILE A 218 14.06 3.37 -4.71
CA ILE A 218 14.81 4.10 -3.68
C ILE A 218 16.05 4.76 -4.28
N GLU A 219 16.44 5.92 -3.71
CA GLU A 219 17.72 6.60 -4.01
C GLU A 219 18.91 5.86 -3.40
#